data_6532854ea6ebdd3691e74d6a2e6036ed
#
_entry.id   6532854ea6ebdd3691e74d6a2e6036ed
#
_cell.length_a   1.000
_cell.length_b   1.000
_cell.length_c   1.000
_cell.angle_alpha   90.00
_cell.angle_beta   90.00
_cell.angle_gamma   90.00
#
_symmetry.space_group_name_H-M   'P 1'
#
loop_
_entity.id
_entity.type
_entity.pdbx_description
1 polymer ?
#
loop_
_entity_poly.entity_id
_entity_poly.type
_entity_poly.pdbx_seq_one_letter_code
_entity_poly.pdbx_strand_id
1 'polypeptide(L)'
;MKMKKQKGFTLIELVVVIALLGILAAFAIPRFASLETEARSATTQGLSGSVRSAAAMAHGLFLATGTSPVNMEGNPILITNGYPDADDIADTLADSTGFGIATAGGTTTFTKTGAPGTCEVVYVEAIVNNPPSITIDTTGC
;
A
#
# COMPACT_ATOMS: atom_id res chain seq x y z
N MET A 1 -46.58 34.26 -28.80
CA MET A 1 -45.52 33.49 -28.16
C MET A 1 -44.19 34.13 -28.57
N LYS A 2 -43.46 34.86 -27.65
CA LYS A 2 -42.19 35.51 -27.99
C LYS A 2 -41.08 34.46 -27.83
N MET A 3 -40.50 34.00 -28.93
CA MET A 3 -39.30 33.16 -28.91
C MET A 3 -38.12 33.96 -28.33
N LYS A 4 -37.59 33.54 -27.18
CA LYS A 4 -36.35 34.09 -26.64
C LYS A 4 -35.21 33.70 -27.57
N LYS A 5 -34.51 34.67 -28.18
CA LYS A 5 -33.28 34.42 -28.93
C LYS A 5 -32.24 33.82 -27.96
N GLN A 6 -31.87 32.60 -28.18
CA GLN A 6 -30.72 31.96 -27.50
C GLN A 6 -29.45 32.62 -28.06
N LYS A 7 -28.62 33.15 -27.17
CA LYS A 7 -27.28 33.64 -27.53
C LYS A 7 -26.35 32.41 -27.53
N GLY A 8 -25.76 32.13 -28.67
CA GLY A 8 -24.72 31.09 -28.80
C GLY A 8 -23.37 31.62 -28.35
N PHE A 9 -22.46 30.70 -27.95
CA PHE A 9 -21.07 31.02 -27.65
C PHE A 9 -20.31 31.45 -28.91
N THR A 10 -19.43 32.42 -28.77
CA THR A 10 -18.52 32.81 -29.84
C THR A 10 -17.31 31.87 -29.90
N LEU A 11 -16.75 31.68 -31.10
CA LEU A 11 -15.56 30.86 -31.29
C LEU A 11 -14.38 31.40 -30.48
N ILE A 12 -14.24 32.70 -30.37
CA ILE A 12 -13.16 33.35 -29.60
C ILE A 12 -13.28 33.08 -28.10
N GLU A 13 -14.51 33.08 -27.54
CA GLU A 13 -14.73 32.73 -26.12
C GLU A 13 -14.28 31.29 -25.83
N LEU A 14 -14.57 30.37 -26.74
CA LEU A 14 -14.13 28.95 -26.56
C LEU A 14 -12.60 28.85 -26.64
N VAL A 15 -11.96 29.48 -27.64
CA VAL A 15 -10.52 29.42 -27.82
C VAL A 15 -9.77 30.04 -26.64
N VAL A 16 -10.22 31.16 -26.11
CA VAL A 16 -9.61 31.80 -24.93
C VAL A 16 -9.69 30.89 -23.71
N VAL A 17 -10.85 30.26 -23.48
CA VAL A 17 -11.03 29.34 -22.34
C VAL A 17 -10.13 28.15 -22.41
N ILE A 18 -10.03 27.48 -23.57
CA ILE A 18 -9.12 26.31 -23.70
C ILE A 18 -7.64 26.71 -23.58
N ALA A 19 -7.26 27.89 -24.06
CA ALA A 19 -5.89 28.40 -23.90
C ALA A 19 -5.56 28.65 -22.41
N LEU A 20 -6.44 29.28 -21.67
CA LEU A 20 -6.28 29.50 -20.22
C LEU A 20 -6.25 28.18 -19.44
N LEU A 21 -7.12 27.22 -19.77
CA LEU A 21 -7.12 25.90 -19.17
C LEU A 21 -5.80 25.15 -19.45
N GLY A 22 -5.26 25.28 -20.67
CA GLY A 22 -3.97 24.68 -21.03
C GLY A 22 -2.80 25.22 -20.18
N ILE A 23 -2.78 26.53 -19.96
CA ILE A 23 -1.76 27.16 -19.09
C ILE A 23 -1.90 26.69 -17.64
N LEU A 24 -3.11 26.68 -17.10
CA LEU A 24 -3.37 26.21 -15.73
C LEU A 24 -3.01 24.73 -15.56
N ALA A 25 -3.36 23.89 -16.54
CA ALA A 25 -3.02 22.45 -16.51
C ALA A 25 -1.51 22.22 -16.47
N ALA A 26 -0.72 23.02 -17.18
CA ALA A 26 0.75 22.89 -17.20
C ALA A 26 1.37 23.03 -15.80
N PHE A 27 0.79 23.82 -14.91
CA PHE A 27 1.26 23.98 -13.53
C PHE A 27 0.66 22.94 -12.56
N ALA A 28 -0.54 22.43 -12.87
CA ALA A 28 -1.25 21.49 -12.00
C ALA A 28 -0.69 20.06 -12.11
N ILE A 29 -0.40 19.58 -13.30
CA ILE A 29 0.01 18.19 -13.56
C ILE A 29 1.24 17.77 -12.73
N PRO A 30 2.36 18.52 -12.64
CA PRO A 30 3.52 18.13 -11.84
C PRO A 30 3.19 17.99 -10.34
N ARG A 31 2.30 18.82 -9.84
CA ARG A 31 1.87 18.80 -8.43
C ARG A 31 1.09 17.54 -8.08
N PHE A 32 0.18 17.12 -8.98
CA PHE A 32 -0.59 15.89 -8.77
C PHE A 32 0.30 14.64 -8.82
N ALA A 33 1.28 14.60 -9.72
CA ALA A 33 2.22 13.48 -9.79
C ALA A 33 3.04 13.32 -8.51
N SER A 34 3.51 14.41 -7.90
CA SER A 34 4.24 14.33 -6.63
C SER A 34 3.36 13.87 -5.46
N LEU A 35 2.10 14.32 -5.40
CA LEU A 35 1.16 13.89 -4.38
C LEU A 35 0.84 12.39 -4.47
N GLU A 36 0.77 11.86 -5.68
CA GLU A 36 0.54 10.43 -5.90
C GLU A 36 1.72 9.58 -5.39
N THR A 37 2.95 9.99 -5.67
CA THR A 37 4.17 9.36 -5.13
C THR A 37 4.20 9.40 -3.61
N GLU A 38 3.93 10.57 -3.01
CA GLU A 38 3.88 10.70 -1.56
C GLU A 38 2.78 9.82 -0.93
N ALA A 39 1.61 9.75 -1.54
CA ALA A 39 0.52 8.90 -1.08
C ALA A 39 0.88 7.42 -1.14
N ARG A 40 1.52 6.94 -2.22
CA ARG A 40 2.00 5.56 -2.31
C ARG A 40 3.05 5.26 -1.24
N SER A 41 4.03 6.15 -1.07
CA SER A 41 5.05 6.02 -0.04
C SER A 41 4.43 5.96 1.37
N ALA A 42 3.49 6.85 1.69
CA ALA A 42 2.81 6.86 2.98
C ALA A 42 2.00 5.58 3.23
N THR A 43 1.28 5.06 2.22
CA THR A 43 0.53 3.81 2.36
C THR A 43 1.45 2.61 2.56
N THR A 44 2.60 2.57 1.88
CA THR A 44 3.61 1.51 2.05
C THR A 44 4.25 1.56 3.43
N GLN A 45 4.54 2.75 3.95
CA GLN A 45 5.00 2.93 5.34
C GLN A 45 3.95 2.48 6.35
N GLY A 46 2.67 2.81 6.12
CA GLY A 46 1.55 2.36 6.94
C GLY A 46 1.45 0.84 6.99
N LEU A 47 1.55 0.17 5.82
CA LEU A 47 1.56 -1.29 5.75
C LEU A 47 2.74 -1.89 6.53
N SER A 48 3.94 -1.33 6.42
CA SER A 48 5.10 -1.78 7.21
C SER A 48 4.83 -1.74 8.72
N GLY A 49 4.15 -0.68 9.20
CA GLY A 49 3.70 -0.58 10.58
C GLY A 49 2.70 -1.68 10.97
N SER A 50 1.74 -1.96 10.08
CA SER A 50 0.75 -3.02 10.28
C SER A 50 1.39 -4.40 10.33
N VAL A 51 2.32 -4.71 9.42
CA VAL A 51 3.06 -5.99 9.41
C VAL A 51 3.87 -6.16 10.71
N ARG A 52 4.55 -5.12 11.18
CA ARG A 52 5.29 -5.16 12.46
C ARG A 52 4.36 -5.41 13.64
N SER A 53 3.23 -4.73 13.69
CA SER A 53 2.24 -4.87 14.75
C SER A 53 1.62 -6.27 14.77
N ALA A 54 1.24 -6.78 13.59
CA ALA A 54 0.66 -8.11 13.44
C ALA A 54 1.64 -9.22 13.83
N ALA A 55 2.90 -9.13 13.40
CA ALA A 55 3.95 -10.08 13.79
C ALA A 55 4.18 -10.07 15.31
N ALA A 56 4.19 -8.89 15.94
CA ALA A 56 4.33 -8.77 17.40
C ALA A 56 3.12 -9.33 18.15
N MET A 57 1.91 -9.15 17.62
CA MET A 57 0.68 -9.68 18.20
C MET A 57 0.66 -11.21 18.15
N ALA A 58 1.00 -11.80 17.00
CA ALA A 58 1.10 -13.26 16.85
C ALA A 58 2.16 -13.84 17.78
N HIS A 59 3.31 -13.19 17.91
CA HIS A 59 4.35 -13.58 18.86
C HIS A 59 3.84 -13.55 20.31
N GLY A 60 3.11 -12.48 20.69
CA GLY A 60 2.51 -12.37 22.02
C GLY A 60 1.49 -13.48 22.30
N LEU A 61 0.66 -13.84 21.32
CA LEU A 61 -0.28 -14.96 21.42
C LEU A 61 0.46 -16.30 21.57
N PHE A 62 1.52 -16.51 20.81
CA PHE A 62 2.36 -17.70 20.94
C PHE A 62 2.99 -17.81 22.33
N LEU A 63 3.53 -16.72 22.87
CA LEU A 63 4.09 -16.71 24.24
C LEU A 63 3.03 -16.98 25.31
N ALA A 64 1.80 -16.53 25.09
CA ALA A 64 0.70 -16.74 26.03
C ALA A 64 0.14 -18.16 25.99
N THR A 65 0.08 -18.79 24.82
CA THR A 65 -0.55 -20.10 24.61
C THR A 65 0.46 -21.26 24.57
N GLY A 66 1.69 -21.00 24.17
CA GLY A 66 2.73 -22.01 23.97
C GLY A 66 2.45 -22.96 22.81
N THR A 67 1.49 -22.64 21.93
CA THR A 67 1.05 -23.51 20.83
C THR A 67 1.22 -22.87 19.46
N SER A 68 1.53 -23.71 18.46
CA SER A 68 1.48 -23.33 17.04
C SER A 68 0.56 -24.36 16.33
N PRO A 69 -0.33 -23.92 15.43
CA PRO A 69 -0.61 -22.53 15.05
C PRO A 69 -1.30 -21.73 16.17
N VAL A 70 -1.15 -20.39 16.14
CA VAL A 70 -1.99 -19.49 16.92
C VAL A 70 -3.21 -19.08 16.08
N ASN A 71 -4.34 -18.81 16.72
CA ASN A 71 -5.55 -18.38 16.00
C ASN A 71 -5.65 -16.85 16.07
N MET A 72 -5.65 -16.18 14.92
CA MET A 72 -5.88 -14.76 14.78
C MET A 72 -7.12 -14.53 13.92
N GLU A 73 -8.17 -13.97 14.52
CA GLU A 73 -9.45 -13.63 13.85
C GLU A 73 -10.07 -14.81 13.07
N GLY A 74 -9.84 -16.05 13.54
CA GLY A 74 -10.34 -17.27 12.88
C GLY A 74 -9.35 -17.92 11.92
N ASN A 75 -8.24 -17.28 11.61
CA ASN A 75 -7.18 -17.83 10.77
C ASN A 75 -6.10 -18.53 11.63
N PRO A 76 -5.75 -19.79 11.33
CA PRO A 76 -4.62 -20.45 11.97
C PRO A 76 -3.32 -19.92 11.36
N ILE A 77 -2.48 -19.32 12.17
CA ILE A 77 -1.19 -18.74 11.78
C ILE A 77 -0.08 -19.64 12.31
N LEU A 78 0.70 -20.22 11.42
CA LEU A 78 1.87 -21.00 11.77
C LEU A 78 2.97 -20.11 12.37
N ILE A 79 3.53 -20.58 13.47
CA ILE A 79 4.59 -19.86 14.16
C ILE A 79 5.90 -20.63 14.00
N THR A 80 6.85 -20.01 13.34
CA THR A 80 8.22 -20.49 13.15
C THR A 80 9.17 -19.60 13.95
N ASN A 81 10.00 -20.21 14.81
CA ASN A 81 10.92 -19.50 15.70
C ASN A 81 10.28 -18.39 16.57
N GLY A 82 8.99 -18.57 16.91
CA GLY A 82 8.23 -17.66 17.77
C GLY A 82 7.46 -16.55 17.04
N TYR A 83 7.56 -16.46 15.74
CA TYR A 83 6.89 -15.45 14.91
C TYR A 83 6.15 -16.12 13.74
N PRO A 84 5.19 -15.41 13.11
CA PRO A 84 4.54 -15.90 11.88
C PRO A 84 5.57 -16.33 10.85
N ASP A 85 5.33 -17.45 10.20
CA ASP A 85 6.14 -17.80 9.03
C ASP A 85 5.79 -16.89 7.83
N ALA A 86 6.59 -16.99 6.77
CA ALA A 86 6.41 -16.12 5.62
C ALA A 86 5.11 -16.41 4.87
N ASP A 87 4.61 -17.64 4.89
CA ASP A 87 3.39 -17.99 4.15
C ASP A 87 2.13 -17.40 4.83
N ASP A 88 2.16 -17.28 6.16
CA ASP A 88 0.98 -16.89 6.95
C ASP A 88 1.01 -15.41 7.40
N ILE A 89 2.12 -14.69 7.25
CA ILE A 89 2.20 -13.28 7.69
C ILE A 89 1.14 -12.39 7.04
N ALA A 90 0.77 -12.66 5.80
CA ALA A 90 -0.26 -11.90 5.11
C ALA A 90 -1.65 -12.10 5.73
N ASP A 91 -1.93 -13.29 6.26
CA ASP A 91 -3.20 -13.66 6.89
C ASP A 91 -3.34 -13.08 8.31
N THR A 92 -2.25 -12.52 8.86
CA THR A 92 -2.29 -11.77 10.13
C THR A 92 -2.78 -10.34 9.97
N LEU A 93 -2.87 -9.84 8.73
CA LEU A 93 -3.25 -8.46 8.43
C LEU A 93 -4.75 -8.34 8.25
N ALA A 94 -5.37 -7.34 8.88
CA ALA A 94 -6.78 -7.03 8.69
C ALA A 94 -7.09 -6.53 7.27
N ASP A 95 -6.14 -5.86 6.62
CA ASP A 95 -6.27 -5.36 5.25
C ASP A 95 -4.91 -5.22 4.57
N SER A 96 -4.79 -5.75 3.37
CA SER A 96 -3.64 -5.61 2.48
C SER A 96 -4.06 -5.11 1.09
N THR A 97 -5.26 -4.53 0.98
CA THR A 97 -5.81 -4.03 -0.29
C THR A 97 -4.88 -3.00 -0.95
N GLY A 98 -4.66 -3.17 -2.25
CA GLY A 98 -3.77 -2.31 -3.02
C GLY A 98 -2.29 -2.72 -2.99
N PHE A 99 -2.02 -3.92 -2.44
CA PHE A 99 -0.70 -4.55 -2.52
C PHE A 99 -0.80 -5.94 -3.15
N GLY A 100 0.12 -6.25 -4.06
CA GLY A 100 0.36 -7.60 -4.53
C GLY A 100 1.22 -8.34 -3.53
N ILE A 101 0.89 -9.60 -3.23
CA ILE A 101 1.59 -10.41 -2.25
C ILE A 101 2.29 -11.56 -2.98
N ALA A 102 3.57 -11.75 -2.72
CA ALA A 102 4.35 -12.85 -3.25
C ALA A 102 5.22 -13.44 -2.14
N THR A 103 5.12 -14.76 -1.96
CA THR A 103 5.89 -15.48 -0.94
C THR A 103 6.81 -16.50 -1.61
N ALA A 104 8.07 -16.51 -1.22
CA ALA A 104 9.07 -17.47 -1.66
C ALA A 104 10.25 -17.55 -0.68
N GLY A 105 10.70 -18.77 -0.34
CA GLY A 105 11.94 -19.01 0.39
C GLY A 105 12.00 -18.31 1.76
N GLY A 106 10.93 -18.35 2.53
CA GLY A 106 10.87 -17.71 3.86
C GLY A 106 10.76 -16.17 3.81
N THR A 107 10.37 -15.64 2.67
CA THR A 107 10.22 -14.19 2.46
C THR A 107 8.88 -13.88 1.82
N THR A 108 8.15 -12.90 2.37
CA THR A 108 6.92 -12.37 1.79
C THR A 108 7.11 -10.91 1.44
N THR A 109 6.84 -10.59 0.18
CA THR A 109 6.94 -9.22 -0.37
C THR A 109 5.54 -8.69 -0.67
N PHE A 110 5.25 -7.51 -0.13
CA PHE A 110 4.03 -6.75 -0.38
C PHE A 110 4.37 -5.60 -1.30
N THR A 111 4.05 -5.71 -2.58
CA THR A 111 4.37 -4.71 -3.61
C THR A 111 3.19 -3.80 -3.86
N LYS A 112 3.37 -2.48 -3.80
CA LYS A 112 2.31 -1.50 -4.05
C LYS A 112 1.83 -1.57 -5.49
N THR A 113 0.56 -1.89 -5.69
CA THR A 113 -0.06 -1.97 -7.01
C THR A 113 -0.08 -0.59 -7.68
N GLY A 114 0.35 -0.56 -8.94
CA GLY A 114 0.39 0.67 -9.74
C GLY A 114 1.58 1.59 -9.46
N ALA A 115 2.54 1.17 -8.65
CA ALA A 115 3.80 1.90 -8.52
C ALA A 115 4.66 1.72 -9.78
N PRO A 116 5.36 2.78 -10.24
CA PRO A 116 6.20 2.71 -11.44
C PRO A 116 7.52 1.99 -11.22
N GLY A 117 7.92 1.76 -9.99
CA GLY A 117 9.17 1.11 -9.60
C GLY A 117 9.03 0.37 -8.27
N THR A 118 10.14 0.16 -7.56
CA THR A 118 10.17 -0.54 -6.29
C THR A 118 9.46 0.25 -5.20
N CYS A 119 8.35 -0.27 -4.74
CA CYS A 119 7.50 0.32 -3.71
C CYS A 119 6.90 -0.83 -2.91
N GLU A 120 7.61 -1.29 -1.86
CA GLU A 120 7.30 -2.57 -1.24
C GLU A 120 7.69 -2.64 0.22
N VAL A 121 7.06 -3.58 0.92
CA VAL A 121 7.45 -4.06 2.25
C VAL A 121 7.89 -5.51 2.11
N VAL A 122 9.05 -5.85 2.63
CA VAL A 122 9.59 -7.20 2.62
C VAL A 122 9.64 -7.72 4.05
N TYR A 123 8.96 -8.82 4.29
CA TYR A 123 9.00 -9.60 5.51
C TYR A 123 9.87 -10.83 5.30
N VAL A 124 10.89 -11.01 6.10
CA VAL A 124 11.69 -12.25 6.16
C VAL A 124 11.40 -12.91 7.49
N GLU A 125 10.99 -14.16 7.46
CA GLU A 125 10.62 -14.91 8.66
C GLU A 125 11.78 -15.01 9.68
N ALA A 126 11.41 -15.23 10.93
CA ALA A 126 12.35 -15.35 12.02
C ALA A 126 13.25 -16.60 11.87
N ILE A 127 14.53 -16.44 12.12
CA ILE A 127 15.45 -17.56 12.26
C ILE A 127 15.74 -17.81 13.75
N VAL A 128 16.36 -18.96 14.07
CA VAL A 128 16.66 -19.34 15.45
C VAL A 128 17.40 -18.20 16.18
N ASN A 129 16.84 -17.77 17.31
CA ASN A 129 17.33 -16.68 18.15
C ASN A 129 17.37 -15.27 17.53
N ASN A 130 16.71 -15.06 16.41
CA ASN A 130 16.57 -13.72 15.81
C ASN A 130 15.11 -13.45 15.44
N PRO A 131 14.61 -12.21 15.65
CA PRO A 131 13.28 -11.80 15.22
C PRO A 131 13.21 -11.72 13.68
N PRO A 132 11.98 -11.64 13.10
CA PRO A 132 11.82 -11.43 11.66
C PRO A 132 12.39 -10.08 11.24
N SER A 133 12.89 -10.02 10.02
CA SER A 133 13.33 -8.77 9.41
C SER A 133 12.19 -8.16 8.58
N ILE A 134 11.90 -6.88 8.81
CA ILE A 134 10.87 -6.16 8.06
C ILE A 134 11.53 -4.89 7.49
N THR A 135 11.68 -4.88 6.19
CA THR A 135 12.28 -3.76 5.44
C THR A 135 11.27 -3.10 4.53
N ILE A 136 11.52 -1.86 4.17
CA ILE A 136 10.66 -1.06 3.31
C ILE A 136 11.52 -0.40 2.23
N ASP A 137 11.03 -0.43 0.99
CA ASP A 137 11.60 0.34 -0.10
C ASP A 137 10.51 1.20 -0.74
N THR A 138 10.73 2.51 -0.75
CA THR A 138 9.81 3.50 -1.30
C THR A 138 10.45 4.30 -2.44
N THR A 139 11.60 3.86 -2.94
CA THR A 139 12.38 4.61 -3.95
C THR A 139 11.68 4.71 -5.30
N GLY A 140 10.82 3.75 -5.62
CA GLY A 140 10.06 3.69 -6.87
C GLY A 140 8.55 3.91 -6.68
N CYS A 141 8.11 4.42 -5.54
CA CYS A 141 6.72 4.73 -5.32
C CYS A 141 6.23 5.88 -6.21
#